data_457cd7bc889b0f9874b81cab433ea3b1
#
_entry.id   457cd7bc889b0f9874b81cab433ea3b1
#
_cell.length_a   1.000
_cell.length_b   1.000
_cell.length_c   1.000
_cell.angle_alpha   90.00
_cell.angle_beta   90.00
_cell.angle_gamma   90.00
#
_symmetry.space_group_name_H-M   'P 1'
#
loop_
_entity.id
_entity.type
_entity.pdbx_description
1 polymer ?
#
loop_
_entity_poly.entity_id
_entity_poly.type
_entity_poly.pdbx_seq_one_letter_code
_entity_poly.pdbx_strand_id
1 'polypeptide(L)'
;MQLARDGEVLVVRVEERPAIASVDVSGSREFDAEALKKAMRQAGLAEARIFDRSVLDRAEQEIRRQYLSRGKYSVKITSAVTPLARNRVAVSLAIDEGASARIAQIRILGNKVFKESELLDQIKLTTPNWLSWYTKTDQYSREKLAGDLETLRSFYLNRGYLEFGIESTQVSIDPDREKVYVTLTIREGERYKVRDLKFGGNTLGREEQFRKALALRPGDTFSGEKLTQSEKKITDDLGAIGYAFASVNPVPTIDREKREVDYTLNIDPGRRAYVRRITIAGNQRTRDEVIRRELRQFEGAWFDSDKIALSRDRVERLGYFTDVQIQNVPVPGVPDQVDLLVKVTERPTGNMTFGAGYSTTDKLLLQVALNEPNFLGTGNTFGVEINTGQTQRTASVSY
;
A
#
# COMPACT_ATOMS: atom_id res chain seq x y z
N MET A 1 35.55 -20.44 22.60
CA MET A 1 36.86 -21.02 22.31
C MET A 1 37.79 -20.62 23.42
N GLN A 2 38.27 -21.56 24.19
CA GLN A 2 39.28 -21.32 25.26
C GLN A 2 40.58 -21.99 24.87
N LEU A 3 41.67 -21.26 25.02
CA LEU A 3 43.01 -21.75 24.76
C LEU A 3 43.66 -22.07 26.13
N ALA A 4 44.05 -23.31 26.32
CA ALA A 4 44.86 -23.73 27.46
C ALA A 4 46.14 -24.36 26.98
N ARG A 5 47.23 -24.18 27.73
CA ARG A 5 48.54 -24.78 27.44
C ARG A 5 48.77 -25.91 28.47
N ASP A 6 48.94 -27.10 27.96
CA ASP A 6 49.30 -28.26 28.80
C ASP A 6 50.69 -28.75 28.33
N GLY A 7 51.74 -28.31 29.03
CA GLY A 7 53.14 -28.51 28.63
C GLY A 7 53.48 -27.84 27.31
N GLU A 8 53.90 -28.60 26.30
CA GLU A 8 54.19 -28.12 24.94
C GLU A 8 52.96 -28.19 24.01
N VAL A 9 51.84 -28.74 24.49
CA VAL A 9 50.61 -28.91 23.68
C VAL A 9 49.66 -27.72 23.88
N LEU A 10 49.19 -27.13 22.79
CA LEU A 10 48.14 -26.12 22.78
C LEU A 10 46.78 -26.85 22.73
N VAL A 11 46.08 -26.81 23.83
CA VAL A 11 44.69 -27.38 23.90
C VAL A 11 43.69 -26.30 23.50
N VAL A 12 43.02 -26.52 22.38
CA VAL A 12 41.91 -25.69 21.92
C VAL A 12 40.59 -26.34 22.33
N ARG A 13 39.95 -25.78 23.35
CA ARG A 13 38.62 -26.25 23.78
C ARG A 13 37.56 -25.52 22.96
N VAL A 14 36.85 -26.26 22.14
CA VAL A 14 35.76 -25.75 21.27
C VAL A 14 34.43 -26.21 21.85
N GLU A 15 33.54 -25.28 22.08
CA GLU A 15 32.16 -25.56 22.44
C GLU A 15 31.30 -25.32 21.21
N GLU A 16 30.63 -26.37 20.74
CA GLU A 16 29.74 -26.27 19.58
C GLU A 16 28.46 -25.54 19.93
N ARG A 17 28.10 -24.55 19.13
CA ARG A 17 26.81 -23.85 19.27
C ARG A 17 25.68 -24.80 18.89
N PRO A 18 24.56 -24.83 19.64
CA PRO A 18 23.44 -25.69 19.34
C PRO A 18 22.77 -25.31 18.02
N ALA A 19 22.16 -26.26 17.35
CA ALA A 19 21.31 -26.04 16.19
C ALA A 19 19.86 -25.77 16.60
N ILE A 20 19.16 -24.91 15.85
CA ILE A 20 17.73 -24.61 16.08
C ILE A 20 16.89 -25.82 15.63
N ALA A 21 16.08 -26.37 16.52
CA ALA A 21 15.16 -27.46 16.24
C ALA A 21 13.78 -26.94 15.82
N SER A 22 13.28 -25.88 16.47
CA SER A 22 12.01 -25.24 16.15
C SER A 22 12.04 -23.76 16.51
N VAL A 23 11.20 -22.98 15.82
CA VAL A 23 10.95 -21.56 16.12
C VAL A 23 9.44 -21.38 16.21
N ASP A 24 8.96 -21.04 17.41
CA ASP A 24 7.55 -20.85 17.68
C ASP A 24 7.24 -19.41 18.11
N VAL A 25 6.14 -18.87 17.60
CA VAL A 25 5.64 -17.54 17.95
C VAL A 25 4.20 -17.67 18.42
N SER A 26 3.90 -17.10 19.58
CA SER A 26 2.58 -17.14 20.22
C SER A 26 2.14 -15.76 20.70
N GLY A 27 0.81 -15.55 20.82
CA GLY A 27 0.23 -14.34 21.38
C GLY A 27 0.09 -13.17 20.41
N SER A 28 0.58 -13.28 19.19
CA SER A 28 0.40 -12.27 18.12
C SER A 28 -1.05 -12.31 17.59
N ARG A 29 -1.69 -11.13 17.52
CA ARG A 29 -3.01 -10.90 16.93
C ARG A 29 -2.95 -9.82 15.86
N GLU A 30 -2.06 -8.82 16.03
CA GLU A 30 -1.86 -7.71 15.07
C GLU A 30 -1.11 -8.17 13.83
N PHE A 31 -0.18 -9.10 13.98
CA PHE A 31 0.59 -9.68 12.88
C PHE A 31 0.29 -11.18 12.79
N ASP A 32 0.21 -11.67 11.55
CA ASP A 32 0.11 -13.10 11.30
C ASP A 32 1.35 -13.85 11.84
N ALA A 33 1.13 -14.89 12.65
CA ALA A 33 2.20 -15.65 13.27
C ALA A 33 3.14 -16.30 12.23
N GLU A 34 2.61 -16.77 11.11
CA GLU A 34 3.42 -17.34 10.03
C GLU A 34 4.26 -16.28 9.30
N ALA A 35 3.73 -15.06 9.14
CA ALA A 35 4.50 -13.94 8.59
C ALA A 35 5.67 -13.57 9.52
N LEU A 36 5.45 -13.54 10.84
CA LEU A 36 6.52 -13.31 11.83
C LEU A 36 7.55 -14.43 11.81
N LYS A 37 7.15 -15.69 11.76
CA LYS A 37 8.07 -16.84 11.61
C LYS A 37 8.89 -16.72 10.32
N LYS A 38 8.26 -16.34 9.22
CA LYS A 38 8.96 -16.13 7.94
C LYS A 38 10.01 -15.03 8.04
N ALA A 39 9.68 -13.92 8.68
CA ALA A 39 10.63 -12.82 8.91
C ALA A 39 11.80 -13.28 9.80
N MET A 40 11.54 -14.05 10.85
CA MET A 40 12.59 -14.63 11.70
C MET A 40 13.51 -15.59 10.94
N ARG A 41 12.95 -16.43 10.06
CA ARG A 41 13.75 -17.29 9.16
C ARG A 41 14.67 -16.49 8.24
N GLN A 42 14.17 -15.39 7.68
CA GLN A 42 14.97 -14.49 6.84
C GLN A 42 16.08 -13.78 7.63
N ALA A 43 15.84 -13.48 8.91
CA ALA A 43 16.83 -12.90 9.81
C ALA A 43 17.92 -13.91 10.27
N GLY A 44 17.76 -15.22 9.92
CA GLY A 44 18.70 -16.26 10.28
C GLY A 44 18.25 -17.21 11.40
N LEU A 45 17.06 -17.00 11.98
CA LEU A 45 16.44 -17.89 12.97
C LEU A 45 15.57 -18.93 12.24
N ALA A 46 16.20 -19.92 11.65
CA ALA A 46 15.53 -20.99 10.93
C ALA A 46 15.92 -22.36 11.48
N GLU A 47 15.06 -23.35 11.32
CA GLU A 47 15.36 -24.73 11.64
C GLU A 47 16.64 -25.21 10.96
N ALA A 48 17.39 -26.07 11.62
CA ALA A 48 18.71 -26.57 11.22
C ALA A 48 19.83 -25.51 11.08
N ARG A 49 19.59 -24.26 11.45
CA ARG A 49 20.62 -23.23 11.53
C ARG A 49 21.26 -23.22 12.92
N ILE A 50 22.52 -22.76 12.99
CA ILE A 50 23.22 -22.58 14.25
C ILE A 50 22.56 -21.43 15.02
N PHE A 51 22.22 -21.68 16.28
CA PHE A 51 21.65 -20.67 17.15
C PHE A 51 22.69 -19.61 17.52
N ASP A 52 22.30 -18.37 17.37
CA ASP A 52 23.05 -17.21 17.82
C ASP A 52 22.14 -16.26 18.60
N ARG A 53 22.48 -16.02 19.86
CA ARG A 53 21.71 -15.15 20.75
C ARG A 53 21.58 -13.73 20.20
N SER A 54 22.61 -13.20 19.56
CA SER A 54 22.60 -11.86 19.00
C SER A 54 21.60 -11.71 17.84
N VAL A 55 21.35 -12.78 17.09
CA VAL A 55 20.33 -12.81 16.04
C VAL A 55 18.93 -12.79 16.64
N LEU A 56 18.71 -13.55 17.73
CA LEU A 56 17.45 -13.54 18.46
C LEU A 56 17.14 -12.16 19.04
N ASP A 57 18.11 -11.55 19.72
CA ASP A 57 17.94 -10.21 20.32
C ASP A 57 17.64 -9.15 19.26
N ARG A 58 18.28 -9.22 18.10
CA ARG A 58 17.96 -8.33 16.94
C ARG A 58 16.56 -8.56 16.41
N ALA A 59 16.14 -9.81 16.28
CA ALA A 59 14.78 -10.14 15.82
C ALA A 59 13.72 -9.64 16.81
N GLU A 60 13.94 -9.81 18.13
CA GLU A 60 13.06 -9.25 19.16
C GLU A 60 12.95 -7.73 19.07
N GLN A 61 14.08 -7.02 18.90
CA GLN A 61 14.09 -5.57 18.77
C GLN A 61 13.37 -5.12 17.49
N GLU A 62 13.51 -5.86 16.38
CA GLU A 62 12.80 -5.55 15.15
C GLU A 62 11.30 -5.76 15.30
N ILE A 63 10.86 -6.89 15.86
CA ILE A 63 9.46 -7.15 16.15
C ILE A 63 8.90 -6.08 17.08
N ARG A 64 9.63 -5.72 18.16
CA ARG A 64 9.23 -4.64 19.05
C ARG A 64 9.04 -3.31 18.31
N ARG A 65 9.95 -2.94 17.40
CA ARG A 65 9.82 -1.72 16.59
C ARG A 65 8.57 -1.75 15.72
N GLN A 66 8.23 -2.90 15.14
CA GLN A 66 7.01 -3.08 14.35
C GLN A 66 5.75 -2.87 15.20
N TYR A 67 5.70 -3.40 16.40
CA TYR A 67 4.59 -3.17 17.32
C TYR A 67 4.48 -1.71 17.79
N LEU A 68 5.61 -1.06 18.07
CA LEU A 68 5.65 0.35 18.45
C LEU A 68 5.15 1.25 17.30
N SER A 69 5.48 0.94 16.03
CA SER A 69 4.98 1.70 14.87
C SER A 69 3.45 1.61 14.72
N ARG A 70 2.85 0.51 15.21
CA ARG A 70 1.40 0.29 15.27
C ARG A 70 0.73 0.82 16.54
N GLY A 71 1.47 1.56 17.37
CA GLY A 71 0.94 2.14 18.61
C GLY A 71 0.77 1.15 19.79
N LYS A 72 1.41 -0.01 19.72
CA LYS A 72 1.44 -1.01 20.79
C LYS A 72 2.61 -0.75 21.75
N TYR A 73 2.53 0.35 22.49
CA TYR A 73 3.64 0.77 23.36
C TYR A 73 3.82 -0.08 24.62
N SER A 74 2.79 -0.84 25.00
CA SER A 74 2.81 -1.75 26.15
C SER A 74 3.25 -3.17 25.79
N VAL A 75 3.66 -3.41 24.53
CA VAL A 75 4.08 -4.74 24.06
C VAL A 75 5.22 -5.30 24.88
N LYS A 76 5.05 -6.54 25.34
CA LYS A 76 6.08 -7.35 26.00
C LYS A 76 6.39 -8.54 25.11
N ILE A 77 7.66 -8.70 24.78
CA ILE A 77 8.16 -9.84 24.02
C ILE A 77 9.10 -10.59 24.94
N THR A 78 8.79 -11.86 25.19
CA THR A 78 9.59 -12.74 26.01
C THR A 78 10.05 -13.90 25.15
N SER A 79 11.37 -14.06 25.01
CA SER A 79 11.95 -15.21 24.34
C SER A 79 12.40 -16.26 25.36
N ALA A 80 12.18 -17.52 25.04
CA ALA A 80 12.73 -18.65 25.77
C ALA A 80 13.50 -19.56 24.81
N VAL A 81 14.69 -19.97 25.25
CA VAL A 81 15.55 -20.91 24.54
C VAL A 81 15.65 -22.17 25.36
N THR A 82 15.01 -23.23 24.91
CA THR A 82 14.95 -24.51 25.62
C THR A 82 15.95 -25.49 25.03
N PRO A 83 16.93 -25.95 25.80
CA PRO A 83 17.87 -26.97 25.35
C PRO A 83 17.15 -28.32 25.09
N LEU A 84 17.52 -28.97 23.99
CA LEU A 84 17.01 -30.26 23.56
C LEU A 84 18.17 -31.25 23.38
N ALA A 85 17.84 -32.56 23.30
CA ALA A 85 18.82 -33.61 23.05
C ALA A 85 19.58 -33.36 21.72
N ARG A 86 20.79 -33.87 21.62
CA ARG A 86 21.68 -33.79 20.41
C ARG A 86 22.13 -32.36 20.09
N ASN A 87 22.52 -31.57 21.08
CA ASN A 87 22.98 -30.19 20.94
C ASN A 87 22.04 -29.31 20.08
N ARG A 88 20.73 -29.36 20.39
CA ARG A 88 19.70 -28.57 19.72
C ARG A 88 18.97 -27.66 20.72
N VAL A 89 18.33 -26.62 20.20
CA VAL A 89 17.50 -25.72 21.00
C VAL A 89 16.16 -25.46 20.30
N ALA A 90 15.10 -25.36 21.11
CA ALA A 90 13.83 -24.79 20.67
C ALA A 90 13.79 -23.32 21.07
N VAL A 91 13.43 -22.45 20.15
CA VAL A 91 13.26 -21.00 20.36
C VAL A 91 11.76 -20.70 20.38
N SER A 92 11.26 -20.14 21.46
CA SER A 92 9.87 -19.68 21.55
C SER A 92 9.81 -18.19 21.86
N LEU A 93 8.97 -17.44 21.12
CA LEU A 93 8.64 -16.06 21.41
C LEU A 93 7.19 -15.98 21.86
N ALA A 94 6.99 -15.51 23.08
CA ALA A 94 5.68 -15.15 23.61
C ALA A 94 5.50 -13.65 23.54
N ILE A 95 4.45 -13.20 22.85
CA ILE A 95 4.14 -11.80 22.64
C ILE A 95 2.86 -11.46 23.41
N ASP A 96 2.98 -10.53 24.34
CA ASP A 96 1.84 -9.87 24.98
C ASP A 96 1.72 -8.47 24.37
N GLU A 97 0.76 -8.29 23.48
CA GLU A 97 0.62 -7.04 22.71
C GLU A 97 0.18 -5.85 23.57
N GLY A 98 -0.46 -6.10 24.70
CA GLY A 98 -1.06 -5.06 25.51
C GLY A 98 -2.17 -4.29 24.78
N ALA A 99 -2.62 -3.18 25.36
CA ALA A 99 -3.57 -2.27 24.76
C ALA A 99 -2.91 -1.43 23.64
N SER A 100 -3.69 -1.05 22.63
CA SER A 100 -3.26 -0.02 21.67
C SER A 100 -3.40 1.35 22.31
N ALA A 101 -2.38 2.19 22.17
CA ALA A 101 -2.45 3.54 22.68
C ALA A 101 -3.46 4.37 21.89
N ARG A 102 -4.33 5.08 22.59
CA ARG A 102 -5.39 5.91 22.04
C ARG A 102 -5.01 7.36 22.07
N ILE A 103 -5.48 8.11 21.07
CA ILE A 103 -5.25 9.54 20.96
C ILE A 103 -6.13 10.26 21.97
N ALA A 104 -5.52 10.81 23.00
CA ALA A 104 -6.23 11.65 23.98
C ALA A 104 -6.49 13.05 23.44
N GLN A 105 -5.54 13.62 22.68
CA GLN A 105 -5.65 14.97 22.13
C GLN A 105 -4.77 15.11 20.89
N ILE A 106 -5.28 15.85 19.89
CA ILE A 106 -4.50 16.40 18.78
C ILE A 106 -4.61 17.91 18.85
N ARG A 107 -3.49 18.61 18.78
CA ARG A 107 -3.40 20.07 18.72
C ARG A 107 -2.64 20.52 17.50
N ILE A 108 -3.13 21.57 16.86
CA ILE A 108 -2.47 22.21 15.73
C ILE A 108 -2.15 23.65 16.12
N LEU A 109 -0.87 24.00 16.11
CA LEU A 109 -0.37 25.31 16.47
C LEU A 109 0.19 26.03 15.24
N GLY A 110 0.02 27.34 15.19
CA GLY A 110 0.49 28.17 14.06
C GLY A 110 -0.56 28.39 12.97
N ASN A 111 -1.73 27.77 13.08
CA ASN A 111 -2.87 28.02 12.19
C ASN A 111 -3.48 29.39 12.48
N LYS A 112 -3.59 30.24 11.46
CA LYS A 112 -4.18 31.58 11.51
C LYS A 112 -5.33 31.74 10.55
N VAL A 113 -5.27 31.10 9.40
CA VAL A 113 -6.24 31.20 8.30
C VAL A 113 -7.38 30.22 8.47
N PHE A 114 -7.07 28.97 8.82
CA PHE A 114 -8.08 27.94 9.02
C PHE A 114 -8.23 27.63 10.51
N LYS A 115 -9.45 27.31 10.91
CA LYS A 115 -9.70 26.88 12.29
C LYS A 115 -9.12 25.49 12.56
N GLU A 116 -8.67 25.26 13.79
CA GLU A 116 -8.15 23.95 14.19
C GLU A 116 -9.16 22.83 13.91
N SER A 117 -10.45 23.06 14.17
CA SER A 117 -11.51 22.07 13.88
C SER A 117 -11.59 21.70 12.40
N GLU A 118 -11.46 22.69 11.50
CA GLU A 118 -11.49 22.46 10.05
C GLU A 118 -10.28 21.62 9.58
N LEU A 119 -9.12 21.85 10.19
CA LEU A 119 -7.91 21.08 9.91
C LEU A 119 -7.99 19.64 10.46
N LEU A 120 -8.57 19.49 11.66
CA LEU A 120 -8.79 18.18 12.27
C LEU A 120 -9.78 17.33 11.46
N ASP A 121 -10.76 17.94 10.79
CA ASP A 121 -11.70 17.24 9.91
C ASP A 121 -11.03 16.66 8.65
N GLN A 122 -9.84 17.15 8.28
CA GLN A 122 -9.09 16.62 7.13
C GLN A 122 -8.28 15.36 7.45
N ILE A 123 -7.97 15.13 8.72
CA ILE A 123 -7.13 14.00 9.15
C ILE A 123 -7.99 12.81 9.58
N LYS A 124 -7.41 11.61 9.43
CA LYS A 124 -8.08 10.35 9.77
C LYS A 124 -7.96 9.98 11.24
N LEU A 125 -6.87 10.39 11.87
CA LEU A 125 -6.66 10.21 13.30
C LEU A 125 -7.61 11.13 14.08
N THR A 126 -8.38 10.55 14.99
CA THR A 126 -9.36 11.30 15.79
C THR A 126 -9.23 10.93 17.26
N THR A 127 -9.70 11.81 18.13
CA THR A 127 -9.97 11.47 19.52
C THR A 127 -11.10 10.43 19.61
N PRO A 128 -11.19 9.63 20.70
CA PRO A 128 -12.24 8.61 20.85
C PRO A 128 -13.64 9.18 20.64
N ASN A 129 -14.43 8.54 19.79
CA ASN A 129 -15.83 8.85 19.52
C ASN A 129 -16.67 7.56 19.57
N TRP A 130 -17.99 7.67 19.45
CA TRP A 130 -18.90 6.51 19.55
C TRP A 130 -18.70 5.45 18.45
N LEU A 131 -18.08 5.78 17.30
CA LEU A 131 -17.75 4.86 16.23
C LEU A 131 -16.34 4.28 16.33
N SER A 132 -15.50 4.77 17.26
CA SER A 132 -14.09 4.36 17.36
C SER A 132 -13.90 2.86 17.61
N TRP A 133 -14.87 2.21 18.25
CA TRP A 133 -14.84 0.75 18.45
C TRP A 133 -14.83 -0.04 17.13
N TYR A 134 -15.40 0.52 16.06
CA TYR A 134 -15.45 -0.08 14.74
C TYR A 134 -14.33 0.46 13.82
N THR A 135 -14.19 1.79 13.75
CA THR A 135 -13.26 2.45 12.81
C THR A 135 -11.81 2.42 13.25
N LYS A 136 -11.55 2.25 14.56
CA LYS A 136 -10.20 2.29 15.16
C LYS A 136 -9.40 3.54 14.78
N THR A 137 -10.07 4.67 14.52
CA THR A 137 -9.45 5.95 14.16
C THR A 137 -8.79 6.64 15.34
N ASP A 138 -9.18 6.28 16.56
CA ASP A 138 -8.59 6.73 17.82
C ASP A 138 -7.29 6.00 18.19
N GLN A 139 -6.94 4.92 17.48
CA GLN A 139 -5.69 4.20 17.71
C GLN A 139 -4.54 4.86 16.97
N TYR A 140 -3.55 5.30 17.75
CA TYR A 140 -2.36 5.93 17.20
C TYR A 140 -1.54 4.94 16.36
N SER A 141 -1.08 5.40 15.20
CA SER A 141 -0.09 4.73 14.37
C SER A 141 0.79 5.80 13.71
N ARG A 142 2.10 5.56 13.70
CA ARG A 142 3.05 6.46 13.02
C ARG A 142 2.75 6.59 11.53
N GLU A 143 2.35 5.48 10.89
CA GLU A 143 2.00 5.44 9.46
C GLU A 143 0.75 6.28 9.18
N LYS A 144 -0.30 6.16 10.04
CA LYS A 144 -1.51 6.99 9.92
C LYS A 144 -1.18 8.46 10.11
N LEU A 145 -0.36 8.79 11.12
CA LEU A 145 0.06 10.18 11.34
C LEU A 145 0.81 10.74 10.14
N ALA A 146 1.76 9.97 9.56
CA ALA A 146 2.47 10.41 8.36
C ALA A 146 1.52 10.67 7.17
N GLY A 147 0.52 9.80 6.97
CA GLY A 147 -0.53 10.01 5.97
C GLY A 147 -1.36 11.26 6.23
N ASP A 148 -1.70 11.53 7.49
CA ASP A 148 -2.45 12.73 7.89
C ASP A 148 -1.64 14.00 7.68
N LEU A 149 -0.34 13.99 7.94
CA LEU A 149 0.55 15.12 7.66
C LEU A 149 0.61 15.44 6.16
N GLU A 150 0.65 14.43 5.30
CA GLU A 150 0.57 14.64 3.84
C GLU A 150 -0.81 15.12 3.40
N THR A 151 -1.88 14.68 4.06
CA THR A 151 -3.23 15.20 3.81
C THR A 151 -3.33 16.69 4.16
N LEU A 152 -2.79 17.11 5.32
CA LEU A 152 -2.73 18.52 5.68
C LEU A 152 -1.87 19.33 4.70
N ARG A 153 -0.73 18.81 4.27
CA ARG A 153 0.11 19.43 3.24
C ARG A 153 -0.67 19.66 1.95
N SER A 154 -1.35 18.61 1.47
CA SER A 154 -2.18 18.67 0.26
C SER A 154 -3.34 19.65 0.41
N PHE A 155 -3.97 19.69 1.58
CA PHE A 155 -5.06 20.65 1.88
C PHE A 155 -4.62 22.11 1.69
N TYR A 156 -3.45 22.48 2.23
CA TYR A 156 -2.90 23.81 2.09
C TYR A 156 -2.41 24.10 0.67
N LEU A 157 -1.67 23.17 0.07
CA LEU A 157 -1.18 23.31 -1.31
C LEU A 157 -2.32 23.50 -2.33
N ASN A 158 -3.44 22.79 -2.13
CA ASN A 158 -4.60 22.90 -3.01
C ASN A 158 -5.37 24.23 -2.85
N ARG A 159 -5.06 24.97 -1.80
CA ARG A 159 -5.66 26.30 -1.51
C ARG A 159 -4.70 27.47 -1.76
N GLY A 160 -3.54 27.18 -2.34
CA GLY A 160 -2.56 28.17 -2.76
C GLY A 160 -1.42 28.44 -1.78
N TYR A 161 -1.34 27.73 -0.67
CA TYR A 161 -0.29 27.94 0.33
C TYR A 161 0.96 27.12 -0.06
N LEU A 162 1.68 27.61 -1.05
CA LEU A 162 2.84 26.94 -1.64
C LEU A 162 4.00 26.73 -0.65
N GLU A 163 4.17 27.67 0.29
CA GLU A 163 5.23 27.64 1.30
C GLU A 163 4.76 27.02 2.63
N PHE A 164 3.63 26.31 2.62
CA PHE A 164 3.19 25.57 3.79
C PHE A 164 4.23 24.58 4.27
N GLY A 165 4.50 24.58 5.56
CA GLY A 165 5.44 23.65 6.19
C GLY A 165 4.97 23.19 7.56
N ILE A 166 5.29 21.94 7.88
CA ILE A 166 5.14 21.39 9.23
C ILE A 166 6.50 21.53 9.90
N GLU A 167 6.59 22.43 10.88
CA GLU A 167 7.85 22.78 11.56
C GLU A 167 8.23 21.73 12.59
N SER A 168 7.25 21.19 13.31
CA SER A 168 7.47 20.12 14.27
C SER A 168 6.25 19.23 14.45
N THR A 169 6.52 17.97 14.75
CA THR A 169 5.52 16.97 15.14
C THR A 169 5.97 16.38 16.46
N GLN A 170 5.29 16.72 17.53
CA GLN A 170 5.58 16.22 18.87
C GLN A 170 4.54 15.18 19.24
N VAL A 171 4.99 14.00 19.64
CA VAL A 171 4.16 12.90 20.11
C VAL A 171 4.61 12.54 21.51
N SER A 172 3.77 12.76 22.49
CA SER A 172 3.99 12.38 23.89
C SER A 172 3.04 11.28 24.32
N ILE A 173 3.52 10.40 25.13
CA ILE A 173 2.81 9.21 25.60
C ILE A 173 2.75 9.31 27.12
N ASP A 174 1.59 9.00 27.69
CA ASP A 174 1.44 8.99 29.14
C ASP A 174 2.28 7.86 29.81
N PRO A 175 2.54 7.94 31.11
CA PRO A 175 3.31 6.92 31.84
C PRO A 175 2.72 5.51 31.72
N ASP A 176 1.39 5.40 31.64
CA ASP A 176 0.67 4.14 31.54
C ASP A 176 0.70 3.55 30.12
N ARG A 177 1.21 4.33 29.15
CA ARG A 177 1.34 3.97 27.70
C ARG A 177 0.02 3.68 27.01
N GLU A 178 -1.06 4.24 27.52
CA GLU A 178 -2.41 4.07 26.96
C GLU A 178 -2.89 5.29 26.18
N LYS A 179 -2.36 6.49 26.49
CA LYS A 179 -2.79 7.76 25.89
C LYS A 179 -1.65 8.42 25.14
N VAL A 180 -1.99 8.95 23.97
CA VAL A 180 -1.07 9.70 23.10
C VAL A 180 -1.60 11.10 22.91
N TYR A 181 -0.71 12.07 23.04
CA TYR A 181 -0.93 13.47 22.74
C TYR A 181 -0.09 13.87 21.54
N VAL A 182 -0.72 14.41 20.51
CA VAL A 182 -0.05 14.84 19.29
C VAL A 182 -0.14 16.36 19.20
N THR A 183 1.00 17.03 19.03
CA THR A 183 1.05 18.47 18.78
C THR A 183 1.79 18.71 17.46
N LEU A 184 1.09 19.35 16.52
CA LEU A 184 1.62 19.72 15.22
C LEU A 184 1.86 21.22 15.22
N THR A 185 3.08 21.67 14.97
CA THR A 185 3.38 23.08 14.74
C THR A 185 3.52 23.30 13.24
N ILE A 186 2.67 24.14 12.69
CA ILE A 186 2.62 24.43 11.26
C ILE A 186 2.98 25.88 10.99
N ARG A 187 3.47 26.13 9.77
CA ARG A 187 3.63 27.46 9.19
C ARG A 187 2.84 27.49 7.89
N GLU A 188 1.78 28.30 7.85
CA GLU A 188 0.85 28.33 6.72
C GLU A 188 1.47 28.97 5.47
N GLY A 189 2.31 29.99 5.65
CA GLY A 189 2.82 30.78 4.53
C GLY A 189 1.78 31.73 3.95
N GLU A 190 2.08 32.29 2.78
CA GLU A 190 1.20 33.17 2.04
C GLU A 190 0.46 32.41 0.94
N ARG A 191 -0.68 32.97 0.50
CA ARG A 191 -1.48 32.39 -0.57
C ARG A 191 -1.01 32.91 -1.92
N TYR A 192 -0.62 32.00 -2.83
CA TYR A 192 -0.08 32.29 -4.14
C TYR A 192 -1.11 32.10 -5.26
N LYS A 193 -1.01 32.95 -6.30
CA LYS A 193 -1.71 32.78 -7.57
C LYS A 193 -0.73 32.38 -8.66
N VAL A 194 -1.20 31.62 -9.63
CA VAL A 194 -0.43 31.27 -10.82
C VAL A 194 -0.41 32.48 -11.76
N ARG A 195 0.77 33.01 -12.07
CA ARG A 195 0.93 34.10 -13.02
C ARG A 195 1.04 33.58 -14.46
N ASP A 196 1.92 32.60 -14.67
CA ASP A 196 2.14 32.02 -15.99
C ASP A 196 2.51 30.53 -15.91
N LEU A 197 2.22 29.81 -17.00
CA LEU A 197 2.56 28.39 -17.21
C LEU A 197 3.26 28.25 -18.55
N LYS A 198 4.56 28.01 -18.47
CA LYS A 198 5.45 27.87 -19.64
C LYS A 198 5.81 26.40 -19.87
N PHE A 199 6.05 26.07 -21.12
CA PHE A 199 6.60 24.77 -21.47
C PHE A 199 8.08 24.91 -21.78
N GLY A 200 8.89 23.98 -21.26
CA GLY A 200 10.32 23.83 -21.52
C GLY A 200 10.64 22.42 -21.99
N GLY A 201 11.88 22.22 -22.42
CA GLY A 201 12.32 20.92 -22.92
C GLY A 201 11.83 20.61 -24.32
N ASN A 202 11.55 19.34 -24.60
CA ASN A 202 11.11 18.89 -25.92
C ASN A 202 9.60 18.65 -25.95
N THR A 203 8.86 19.61 -26.45
CA THR A 203 7.39 19.55 -26.54
C THR A 203 6.87 18.80 -27.78
N LEU A 204 7.75 18.31 -28.63
CA LEU A 204 7.42 17.67 -29.92
C LEU A 204 6.50 18.53 -30.80
N GLY A 205 6.50 19.87 -30.63
CA GLY A 205 5.62 20.81 -31.33
C GLY A 205 4.14 20.73 -30.90
N ARG A 206 3.83 20.13 -29.74
CA ARG A 206 2.46 19.91 -29.28
C ARG A 206 2.03 20.87 -28.16
N GLU A 207 2.64 22.04 -28.07
CA GLU A 207 2.37 22.99 -26.98
C GLU A 207 0.89 23.38 -26.84
N GLU A 208 0.20 23.58 -27.98
CA GLU A 208 -1.23 23.90 -27.98
C GLU A 208 -2.09 22.77 -27.36
N GLN A 209 -1.73 21.51 -27.65
CA GLN A 209 -2.39 20.34 -27.05
C GLN A 209 -2.13 20.30 -25.54
N PHE A 210 -0.89 20.48 -25.12
CA PHE A 210 -0.51 20.49 -23.70
C PHE A 210 -1.17 21.67 -22.96
N ARG A 211 -1.29 22.83 -23.60
CA ARG A 211 -2.01 23.97 -23.03
C ARG A 211 -3.48 23.67 -22.74
N LYS A 212 -4.13 22.88 -23.60
CA LYS A 212 -5.51 22.40 -23.37
C LYS A 212 -5.60 21.37 -22.27
N ALA A 213 -4.53 20.61 -22.02
CA ALA A 213 -4.44 19.60 -20.97
C ALA A 213 -4.23 20.20 -19.56
N LEU A 214 -3.88 21.50 -19.47
CA LEU A 214 -3.65 22.16 -18.19
C LEU A 214 -4.96 22.33 -17.41
N ALA A 215 -4.98 21.82 -16.19
CA ALA A 215 -6.06 22.05 -15.22
C ALA A 215 -5.91 23.39 -14.47
N LEU A 216 -4.70 23.98 -14.48
CA LEU A 216 -4.40 25.32 -13.95
C LEU A 216 -4.36 26.34 -15.07
N ARG A 217 -4.79 27.57 -14.78
CA ARG A 217 -4.75 28.70 -15.70
C ARG A 217 -4.08 29.91 -15.04
N PRO A 218 -3.46 30.81 -15.82
CA PRO A 218 -3.02 32.08 -15.32
C PRO A 218 -4.15 32.84 -14.58
N GLY A 219 -3.86 33.36 -13.40
CA GLY A 219 -4.83 34.01 -12.51
C GLY A 219 -5.50 33.09 -11.49
N ASP A 220 -5.46 31.78 -11.66
CA ASP A 220 -5.98 30.81 -10.69
C ASP A 220 -5.19 30.86 -9.38
N THR A 221 -5.86 30.55 -8.28
CA THR A 221 -5.16 30.19 -7.05
C THR A 221 -4.37 28.91 -7.31
N PHE A 222 -3.12 28.87 -6.89
CA PHE A 222 -2.30 27.67 -7.01
C PHE A 222 -2.99 26.46 -6.37
N SER A 223 -2.88 25.32 -7.01
CA SER A 223 -3.35 24.02 -6.50
C SER A 223 -2.38 22.93 -6.93
N GLY A 224 -1.79 22.26 -5.94
CA GLY A 224 -0.88 21.13 -6.19
C GLY A 224 -1.56 19.98 -6.95
N GLU A 225 -2.81 19.70 -6.60
CA GLU A 225 -3.61 18.67 -7.26
C GLU A 225 -3.83 18.96 -8.75
N LYS A 226 -4.23 20.19 -9.08
CA LYS A 226 -4.41 20.60 -10.48
C LYS A 226 -3.10 20.58 -11.27
N LEU A 227 -1.97 20.92 -10.63
CA LEU A 227 -0.66 20.81 -11.25
C LEU A 227 -0.34 19.36 -11.57
N THR A 228 -0.46 18.46 -10.60
CA THR A 228 -0.22 17.01 -10.78
C THR A 228 -1.18 16.41 -11.83
N GLN A 229 -2.45 16.83 -11.85
CA GLN A 229 -3.39 16.42 -12.91
C GLN A 229 -2.93 16.86 -14.29
N SER A 230 -2.38 18.08 -14.41
CA SER A 230 -1.84 18.60 -15.67
C SER A 230 -0.61 17.81 -16.13
N GLU A 231 0.33 17.54 -15.21
CA GLU A 231 1.52 16.71 -15.46
C GLU A 231 1.11 15.31 -15.95
N LYS A 232 0.20 14.69 -15.22
CA LYS A 232 -0.29 13.36 -15.55
C LYS A 232 -0.95 13.34 -16.93
N LYS A 233 -1.80 14.30 -17.23
CA LYS A 233 -2.48 14.37 -18.53
C LYS A 233 -1.51 14.53 -19.68
N ILE A 234 -0.49 15.38 -19.53
CA ILE A 234 0.57 15.55 -20.56
C ILE A 234 1.36 14.25 -20.73
N THR A 235 1.71 13.59 -19.63
CA THR A 235 2.43 12.30 -19.66
C THR A 235 1.59 11.21 -20.33
N ASP A 236 0.29 11.13 -20.01
CA ASP A 236 -0.64 10.19 -20.63
C ASP A 236 -0.79 10.47 -22.14
N ASP A 237 -0.92 11.75 -22.55
CA ASP A 237 -1.00 12.15 -23.96
C ASP A 237 0.27 11.79 -24.75
N LEU A 238 1.44 11.89 -24.12
CA LEU A 238 2.71 11.43 -24.69
C LEU A 238 2.78 9.90 -24.75
N GLY A 239 2.29 9.22 -23.70
CA GLY A 239 2.20 7.77 -23.64
C GLY A 239 1.30 7.20 -24.73
N ALA A 240 0.18 7.86 -25.07
CA ALA A 240 -0.73 7.44 -26.13
C ALA A 240 -0.08 7.42 -27.54
N ILE A 241 1.04 8.11 -27.70
CA ILE A 241 1.80 8.16 -28.95
C ILE A 241 3.15 7.44 -28.92
N GLY A 242 3.36 6.60 -27.89
CA GLY A 242 4.50 5.68 -27.81
C GLY A 242 5.61 6.07 -26.85
N TYR A 243 5.50 7.16 -26.10
CA TYR A 243 6.53 7.59 -25.16
C TYR A 243 6.29 7.02 -23.76
N ALA A 244 6.73 5.77 -23.56
CA ALA A 244 6.48 5.00 -22.33
C ALA A 244 7.10 5.59 -21.05
N PHE A 245 8.15 6.40 -21.20
CA PHE A 245 8.93 6.97 -20.12
C PHE A 245 8.95 8.51 -20.16
N ALA A 246 7.94 9.10 -20.79
CA ALA A 246 7.79 10.55 -20.78
C ALA A 246 7.69 11.07 -19.34
N SER A 247 8.38 12.18 -19.08
CA SER A 247 8.34 12.87 -17.79
C SER A 247 8.05 14.35 -17.99
N VAL A 248 7.33 14.90 -17.03
CA VAL A 248 7.05 16.34 -16.94
C VAL A 248 7.54 16.79 -15.56
N ASN A 249 8.47 17.71 -15.53
CA ASN A 249 9.05 18.24 -14.31
C ASN A 249 8.69 19.73 -14.15
N PRO A 250 7.76 20.10 -13.26
CA PRO A 250 7.38 21.47 -13.01
C PRO A 250 8.43 22.18 -12.16
N VAL A 251 8.99 23.27 -12.65
CA VAL A 251 9.94 24.11 -11.94
C VAL A 251 9.26 25.42 -11.60
N PRO A 252 9.04 25.70 -10.28
CA PRO A 252 8.44 26.96 -9.83
C PRO A 252 9.45 28.12 -9.84
N THR A 253 8.99 29.30 -10.19
CA THR A 253 9.65 30.59 -9.94
C THR A 253 8.70 31.44 -9.11
N ILE A 254 9.05 31.66 -7.84
CA ILE A 254 8.18 32.31 -6.85
C ILE A 254 8.51 33.80 -6.76
N ASP A 255 7.52 34.66 -6.96
CA ASP A 255 7.55 36.09 -6.66
C ASP A 255 6.82 36.34 -5.33
N ARG A 256 7.59 36.43 -4.24
CA ARG A 256 7.05 36.60 -2.87
C ARG A 256 6.41 37.96 -2.65
N GLU A 257 6.91 38.98 -3.33
CA GLU A 257 6.36 40.35 -3.15
C GLU A 257 4.96 40.44 -3.75
N LYS A 258 4.77 39.88 -4.93
CA LYS A 258 3.48 39.84 -5.62
C LYS A 258 2.59 38.66 -5.21
N ARG A 259 3.13 37.70 -4.47
CA ARG A 259 2.47 36.44 -4.12
C ARG A 259 2.01 35.67 -5.37
N GLU A 260 2.89 35.63 -6.35
CA GLU A 260 2.66 34.96 -7.63
C GLU A 260 3.70 33.86 -7.87
N VAL A 261 3.32 32.87 -8.63
CA VAL A 261 4.22 31.78 -9.02
C VAL A 261 4.09 31.53 -10.53
N ASP A 262 5.24 31.42 -11.20
CA ASP A 262 5.33 30.88 -12.55
C ASP A 262 5.78 29.43 -12.49
N TYR A 263 5.23 28.61 -13.34
CA TYR A 263 5.73 27.24 -13.52
C TYR A 263 6.27 27.05 -14.92
N THR A 264 7.47 26.51 -15.01
CA THR A 264 8.01 25.98 -16.26
C THR A 264 7.88 24.45 -16.22
N LEU A 265 6.98 23.90 -17.05
CA LEU A 265 6.79 22.47 -17.20
C LEU A 265 7.85 21.95 -18.18
N ASN A 266 8.95 21.40 -17.66
CA ASN A 266 10.01 20.81 -18.46
C ASN A 266 9.59 19.41 -18.90
N ILE A 267 9.38 19.25 -20.20
CA ILE A 267 8.90 18.01 -20.82
C ILE A 267 10.10 17.28 -21.40
N ASP A 268 10.28 16.04 -20.97
CA ASP A 268 11.19 15.09 -21.60
C ASP A 268 10.37 13.86 -22.05
N PRO A 269 10.09 13.74 -23.33
CA PRO A 269 9.36 12.59 -23.86
C PRO A 269 10.18 11.29 -23.83
N GLY A 270 11.52 11.39 -23.76
CA GLY A 270 12.38 10.22 -23.91
C GLY A 270 12.33 9.66 -25.33
N ARG A 271 12.41 8.34 -25.48
CA ARG A 271 12.29 7.63 -26.76
C ARG A 271 10.96 6.93 -26.89
N ARG A 272 10.46 6.80 -28.12
CA ARG A 272 9.31 5.94 -28.40
C ARG A 272 9.72 4.49 -28.17
N ALA A 273 8.83 3.74 -27.52
CA ALA A 273 9.10 2.37 -27.13
C ALA A 273 8.05 1.38 -27.67
N TYR A 274 8.52 0.18 -28.01
CA TYR A 274 7.66 -0.98 -28.26
C TYR A 274 7.48 -1.78 -26.99
N VAL A 275 6.31 -2.39 -26.83
CA VAL A 275 6.09 -3.38 -25.79
C VAL A 275 6.77 -4.68 -26.20
N ARG A 276 7.83 -5.06 -25.49
CA ARG A 276 8.58 -6.28 -25.78
C ARG A 276 7.85 -7.50 -25.23
N ARG A 277 7.45 -7.46 -23.96
CA ARG A 277 6.83 -8.57 -23.23
C ARG A 277 5.78 -8.05 -22.28
N ILE A 278 4.72 -8.86 -22.11
CA ILE A 278 3.69 -8.66 -21.06
C ILE A 278 3.76 -9.84 -20.11
N THR A 279 4.18 -9.58 -18.87
CA THR A 279 4.26 -10.60 -17.82
C THR A 279 3.09 -10.40 -16.85
N ILE A 280 2.40 -11.47 -16.52
CA ILE A 280 1.30 -11.47 -15.55
C ILE A 280 1.82 -12.10 -14.26
N ALA A 281 1.52 -11.49 -13.12
CA ALA A 281 1.96 -11.95 -11.80
C ALA A 281 0.87 -11.75 -10.75
N GLY A 282 0.85 -12.65 -9.75
CA GLY A 282 -0.14 -12.61 -8.67
C GLY A 282 -1.40 -13.44 -8.91
N ASN A 283 -1.56 -13.99 -10.12
CA ASN A 283 -2.65 -14.89 -10.49
C ASN A 283 -2.34 -16.33 -10.06
N GLN A 284 -2.76 -16.71 -8.85
CA GLN A 284 -2.51 -18.04 -8.30
C GLN A 284 -3.60 -19.06 -8.72
N ARG A 285 -4.83 -18.58 -8.88
CA ARG A 285 -6.01 -19.37 -9.26
C ARG A 285 -6.44 -19.09 -10.69
N THR A 286 -6.52 -17.82 -11.08
CA THR A 286 -6.94 -17.38 -12.39
C THR A 286 -5.88 -17.71 -13.43
N ARG A 287 -6.26 -18.35 -14.52
CA ARG A 287 -5.35 -18.68 -15.62
C ARG A 287 -4.86 -17.43 -16.34
N ASP A 288 -3.62 -17.44 -16.82
CA ASP A 288 -2.99 -16.34 -17.55
C ASP A 288 -3.85 -15.90 -18.76
N GLU A 289 -4.40 -16.86 -19.50
CA GLU A 289 -5.26 -16.61 -20.68
C GLU A 289 -6.49 -15.75 -20.37
N VAL A 290 -7.06 -15.87 -19.17
CA VAL A 290 -8.25 -15.11 -18.75
C VAL A 290 -7.93 -13.62 -18.60
N ILE A 291 -6.74 -13.31 -18.09
CA ILE A 291 -6.27 -11.93 -17.98
C ILE A 291 -5.80 -11.43 -19.33
N ARG A 292 -5.02 -12.22 -20.05
CA ARG A 292 -4.39 -11.87 -21.32
C ARG A 292 -5.41 -11.52 -22.41
N ARG A 293 -6.54 -12.23 -22.47
CA ARG A 293 -7.63 -11.93 -23.44
C ARG A 293 -8.28 -10.54 -23.23
N GLU A 294 -8.17 -9.98 -22.03
CA GLU A 294 -8.70 -8.66 -21.71
C GLU A 294 -7.74 -7.52 -22.08
N LEU A 295 -6.48 -7.83 -22.32
CA LEU A 295 -5.49 -6.82 -22.70
C LEU A 295 -5.77 -6.27 -24.10
N ARG A 296 -5.59 -4.97 -24.27
CA ARG A 296 -5.70 -4.25 -25.54
C ARG A 296 -4.37 -3.73 -26.04
N GLN A 297 -3.39 -3.65 -25.16
CA GLN A 297 -2.00 -3.48 -25.52
C GLN A 297 -1.41 -4.86 -25.83
N PHE A 298 -0.70 -4.96 -26.96
CA PHE A 298 -0.08 -6.21 -27.42
C PHE A 298 1.44 -6.12 -27.41
N GLU A 299 2.08 -7.27 -27.28
CA GLU A 299 3.52 -7.42 -27.48
C GLU A 299 3.87 -7.11 -28.95
N GLY A 300 5.06 -6.51 -29.18
CA GLY A 300 5.50 -6.07 -30.49
C GLY A 300 4.85 -4.81 -31.04
N ALA A 301 3.81 -4.29 -30.38
CA ALA A 301 3.17 -3.04 -30.76
C ALA A 301 3.83 -1.84 -30.07
N TRP A 302 3.64 -0.64 -30.64
CA TRP A 302 3.99 0.59 -29.97
C TRP A 302 3.27 0.69 -28.62
N PHE A 303 3.99 1.18 -27.62
CA PHE A 303 3.40 1.52 -26.33
C PHE A 303 2.26 2.53 -26.52
N ASP A 304 1.17 2.33 -25.78
CA ASP A 304 -0.03 3.17 -25.86
C ASP A 304 -0.70 3.19 -24.47
N SER A 305 -0.59 4.31 -23.79
CA SER A 305 -1.12 4.50 -22.43
C SER A 305 -2.64 4.31 -22.37
N ASP A 306 -3.38 4.72 -23.42
CA ASP A 306 -4.83 4.58 -23.46
C ASP A 306 -5.24 3.10 -23.54
N LYS A 307 -4.52 2.31 -24.34
CA LYS A 307 -4.74 0.85 -24.41
C LYS A 307 -4.38 0.15 -23.11
N ILE A 308 -3.34 0.61 -22.42
CA ILE A 308 -2.95 0.08 -21.11
C ILE A 308 -4.02 0.40 -20.07
N ALA A 309 -4.51 1.64 -20.02
CA ALA A 309 -5.60 2.03 -19.14
C ALA A 309 -6.87 1.21 -19.42
N LEU A 310 -7.23 1.06 -20.69
CA LEU A 310 -8.37 0.22 -21.09
C LEU A 310 -8.17 -1.25 -20.72
N SER A 311 -6.95 -1.76 -20.85
CA SER A 311 -6.61 -3.14 -20.44
C SER A 311 -6.82 -3.33 -18.95
N ARG A 312 -6.34 -2.41 -18.12
CA ARG A 312 -6.53 -2.43 -16.68
C ARG A 312 -8.01 -2.43 -16.32
N ASP A 313 -8.78 -1.49 -16.86
CA ASP A 313 -10.21 -1.35 -16.59
C ASP A 313 -11.01 -2.61 -16.99
N ARG A 314 -10.59 -3.29 -18.06
CA ARG A 314 -11.22 -4.55 -18.49
C ARG A 314 -10.92 -5.70 -17.53
N VAL A 315 -9.67 -5.81 -17.08
CA VAL A 315 -9.26 -6.83 -16.08
C VAL A 315 -9.95 -6.57 -14.74
N GLU A 316 -10.06 -5.32 -14.29
CA GLU A 316 -10.79 -4.95 -13.08
C GLU A 316 -12.28 -5.33 -13.16
N ARG A 317 -12.92 -5.13 -14.33
CA ARG A 317 -14.34 -5.48 -14.56
C ARG A 317 -14.64 -6.97 -14.48
N LEU A 318 -13.66 -7.85 -14.60
CA LEU A 318 -13.85 -9.28 -14.35
C LEU A 318 -14.35 -9.55 -12.91
N GLY A 319 -14.00 -8.66 -11.98
CA GLY A 319 -14.40 -8.79 -10.59
C GLY A 319 -13.67 -9.88 -9.80
N TYR A 320 -12.59 -10.43 -10.34
CA TYR A 320 -11.80 -11.51 -9.73
C TYR A 320 -10.65 -10.98 -8.87
N PHE A 321 -10.37 -9.67 -8.95
CA PHE A 321 -9.22 -9.04 -8.33
C PHE A 321 -9.64 -7.89 -7.42
N THR A 322 -8.90 -7.70 -6.34
CA THR A 322 -9.02 -6.53 -5.44
C THR A 322 -8.17 -5.37 -5.93
N ASP A 323 -7.08 -5.66 -6.67
CA ASP A 323 -6.17 -4.67 -7.20
C ASP A 323 -5.58 -5.17 -8.53
N VAL A 324 -5.46 -4.26 -9.49
CA VAL A 324 -4.85 -4.50 -10.80
C VAL A 324 -3.92 -3.35 -11.14
N GLN A 325 -2.63 -3.63 -11.25
CA GLN A 325 -1.61 -2.66 -11.60
C GLN A 325 -0.90 -3.08 -12.88
N ILE A 326 -0.72 -2.16 -13.81
CA ILE A 326 0.13 -2.36 -15.00
C ILE A 326 1.32 -1.42 -14.88
N GLN A 327 2.50 -1.97 -14.76
CA GLN A 327 3.74 -1.23 -14.55
C GLN A 327 4.63 -1.31 -15.79
N ASN A 328 5.19 -0.16 -16.19
CA ASN A 328 6.17 -0.07 -17.25
C ASN A 328 7.55 -0.39 -16.68
N VAL A 329 8.19 -1.44 -17.19
CA VAL A 329 9.51 -1.88 -16.74
C VAL A 329 10.51 -1.61 -17.87
N PRO A 330 11.52 -0.73 -17.65
CA PRO A 330 12.52 -0.48 -18.67
C PRO A 330 13.38 -1.73 -18.92
N VAL A 331 13.73 -1.94 -20.19
CA VAL A 331 14.62 -3.04 -20.60
C VAL A 331 16.06 -2.55 -20.53
N PRO A 332 16.93 -3.13 -19.68
CA PRO A 332 18.31 -2.69 -19.56
C PRO A 332 19.06 -2.73 -20.90
N GLY A 333 19.70 -1.63 -21.26
CA GLY A 333 20.48 -1.50 -22.50
C GLY A 333 19.66 -1.32 -23.78
N VAL A 334 18.33 -1.30 -23.72
CA VAL A 334 17.46 -1.18 -24.90
C VAL A 334 16.41 -0.08 -24.65
N PRO A 335 16.73 1.18 -24.98
CA PRO A 335 15.90 2.33 -24.61
C PRO A 335 14.61 2.49 -25.42
N ASP A 336 14.43 1.73 -26.49
CA ASP A 336 13.24 1.71 -27.35
C ASP A 336 12.30 0.55 -27.06
N GLN A 337 12.50 -0.15 -25.96
CA GLN A 337 11.66 -1.26 -25.53
C GLN A 337 11.21 -1.10 -24.08
N VAL A 338 10.00 -1.59 -23.81
CA VAL A 338 9.39 -1.61 -22.49
C VAL A 338 8.75 -2.96 -22.25
N ASP A 339 8.95 -3.52 -21.06
CA ASP A 339 8.17 -4.67 -20.58
C ASP A 339 6.98 -4.15 -19.76
N LEU A 340 5.84 -4.81 -19.90
CA LEU A 340 4.68 -4.54 -19.06
C LEU A 340 4.54 -5.64 -18.01
N LEU A 341 4.47 -5.25 -16.75
CA LEU A 341 4.16 -6.14 -15.64
C LEU A 341 2.72 -5.90 -15.18
N VAL A 342 1.83 -6.84 -15.52
CA VAL A 342 0.44 -6.85 -15.03
C VAL A 342 0.42 -7.59 -13.71
N LYS A 343 0.30 -6.84 -12.61
CA LYS A 343 0.28 -7.37 -11.26
C LYS A 343 -1.16 -7.36 -10.74
N VAL A 344 -1.65 -8.52 -10.34
CA VAL A 344 -3.02 -8.67 -9.84
C VAL A 344 -3.02 -9.22 -8.41
N THR A 345 -4.03 -8.83 -7.63
CA THR A 345 -4.28 -9.40 -6.31
C THR A 345 -5.65 -10.05 -6.33
N GLU A 346 -5.70 -11.38 -6.24
CA GLU A 346 -6.94 -12.15 -6.33
C GLU A 346 -7.81 -11.99 -5.08
N ARG A 347 -9.13 -12.08 -5.28
CA ARG A 347 -10.12 -12.16 -4.22
C ARG A 347 -10.96 -13.43 -4.35
N PRO A 348 -11.59 -13.91 -3.28
CA PRO A 348 -12.62 -14.94 -3.39
C PRO A 348 -13.75 -14.47 -4.28
N THR A 349 -14.15 -15.30 -5.26
CA THR A 349 -15.17 -14.98 -6.26
C THR A 349 -16.50 -15.70 -6.00
N GLY A 350 -16.45 -16.86 -5.34
CA GLY A 350 -17.61 -17.65 -5.02
C GLY A 350 -18.54 -16.98 -4.00
N ASN A 351 -19.83 -17.05 -4.25
CA ASN A 351 -20.86 -16.63 -3.32
C ASN A 351 -21.90 -17.75 -3.10
N MET A 352 -22.43 -17.79 -1.89
CA MET A 352 -23.51 -18.68 -1.53
C MET A 352 -24.67 -17.84 -1.00
N THR A 353 -25.84 -18.06 -1.55
CA THR A 353 -27.07 -17.35 -1.18
C THR A 353 -28.07 -18.32 -0.57
N PHE A 354 -28.61 -17.95 0.58
CA PHE A 354 -29.71 -18.64 1.23
C PHE A 354 -30.93 -17.74 1.22
N GLY A 355 -32.03 -18.24 0.70
CA GLY A 355 -33.31 -17.55 0.69
C GLY A 355 -34.39 -18.38 1.39
N ALA A 356 -35.23 -17.74 2.16
CA ALA A 356 -36.43 -18.33 2.71
C ALA A 356 -37.62 -17.38 2.48
N GLY A 357 -38.70 -17.90 1.99
CA GLY A 357 -39.91 -17.13 1.71
C GLY A 357 -41.16 -17.92 2.08
N TYR A 358 -42.29 -17.24 2.18
CA TYR A 358 -43.61 -17.85 2.34
C TYR A 358 -44.54 -17.35 1.26
N SER A 359 -45.20 -18.31 0.58
CA SER A 359 -46.21 -18.05 -0.43
C SER A 359 -47.51 -18.74 -0.01
N THR A 360 -48.67 -18.17 -0.34
CA THR A 360 -49.97 -18.80 -0.08
C THR A 360 -50.14 -20.10 -0.86
N THR A 361 -49.48 -20.24 -2.01
CA THR A 361 -49.53 -21.40 -2.90
C THR A 361 -48.50 -22.46 -2.52
N ASP A 362 -47.22 -22.06 -2.37
CA ASP A 362 -46.10 -22.96 -2.13
C ASP A 362 -45.70 -23.08 -0.67
N LYS A 363 -46.42 -22.35 0.21
CA LYS A 363 -46.13 -22.27 1.66
C LYS A 363 -44.67 -21.85 1.91
N LEU A 364 -43.87 -22.72 2.50
CA LEU A 364 -42.49 -22.44 2.77
C LEU A 364 -41.65 -22.68 1.50
N LEU A 365 -40.95 -21.63 1.05
CA LEU A 365 -39.99 -21.66 -0.05
C LEU A 365 -38.59 -21.56 0.54
N LEU A 366 -37.72 -22.48 0.18
CA LEU A 366 -36.33 -22.43 0.52
C LEU A 366 -35.50 -22.42 -0.77
N GLN A 367 -34.52 -21.51 -0.82
CA GLN A 367 -33.59 -21.38 -1.92
C GLN A 367 -32.16 -21.49 -1.40
N VAL A 368 -31.33 -22.28 -2.06
CA VAL A 368 -29.90 -22.33 -1.88
C VAL A 368 -29.25 -22.19 -3.24
N ALA A 369 -28.42 -21.16 -3.41
CA ALA A 369 -27.69 -20.96 -4.65
C ALA A 369 -26.19 -20.80 -4.35
N LEU A 370 -25.38 -21.54 -5.10
CA LEU A 370 -23.93 -21.39 -5.16
C LEU A 370 -23.57 -20.83 -6.54
N ASN A 371 -22.82 -19.76 -6.59
CA ASN A 371 -22.35 -19.16 -7.84
C ASN A 371 -20.84 -18.86 -7.74
N GLU A 372 -20.07 -19.43 -8.67
CA GLU A 372 -18.61 -19.23 -8.77
C GLU A 372 -18.26 -18.67 -10.16
N PRO A 373 -18.07 -17.34 -10.29
CA PRO A 373 -17.84 -16.69 -11.59
C PRO A 373 -16.48 -17.04 -12.24
N ASN A 374 -15.53 -17.53 -11.46
CA ASN A 374 -14.21 -17.92 -11.98
C ASN A 374 -13.90 -19.38 -11.63
N PHE A 375 -14.76 -20.28 -12.06
CA PHE A 375 -14.66 -21.71 -11.74
C PHE A 375 -13.35 -22.29 -12.27
N LEU A 376 -12.57 -22.88 -11.36
CA LEU A 376 -11.23 -23.44 -11.63
C LEU A 376 -10.28 -22.46 -12.35
N GLY A 377 -10.50 -21.15 -12.17
CA GLY A 377 -9.67 -20.12 -12.78
C GLY A 377 -9.84 -19.92 -14.28
N THR A 378 -10.86 -20.50 -14.88
CA THR A 378 -11.11 -20.46 -16.33
C THR A 378 -11.82 -19.22 -16.82
N GLY A 379 -12.36 -18.42 -15.88
CA GLY A 379 -13.22 -17.27 -16.19
C GLY A 379 -14.64 -17.67 -16.62
N ASN A 380 -15.00 -18.94 -16.52
CA ASN A 380 -16.36 -19.42 -16.72
C ASN A 380 -17.10 -19.40 -15.38
N THR A 381 -18.41 -19.19 -15.46
CA THR A 381 -19.28 -19.20 -14.28
C THR A 381 -19.85 -20.59 -14.08
N PHE A 382 -19.73 -21.11 -12.85
CA PHE A 382 -20.42 -22.34 -12.43
C PHE A 382 -21.46 -21.98 -11.37
N GLY A 383 -22.69 -22.42 -11.60
CA GLY A 383 -23.79 -22.18 -10.70
C GLY A 383 -24.57 -23.43 -10.36
N VAL A 384 -24.96 -23.58 -9.11
CA VAL A 384 -25.93 -24.58 -8.64
C VAL A 384 -27.02 -23.85 -7.86
N GLU A 385 -28.25 -24.09 -8.22
CA GLU A 385 -29.39 -23.51 -7.55
C GLU A 385 -30.42 -24.60 -7.22
N ILE A 386 -30.87 -24.63 -5.98
CA ILE A 386 -31.90 -25.53 -5.48
C ILE A 386 -33.02 -24.69 -4.87
N ASN A 387 -34.19 -24.80 -5.42
CA ASN A 387 -35.42 -24.17 -4.89
C ASN A 387 -36.40 -25.27 -4.45
N THR A 388 -36.87 -25.21 -3.23
CA THR A 388 -37.80 -26.18 -2.67
C THR A 388 -39.03 -25.47 -2.15
N GLY A 389 -40.17 -25.78 -2.74
CA GLY A 389 -41.48 -25.38 -2.31
C GLY A 389 -42.39 -26.61 -2.11
N GLN A 390 -43.61 -26.43 -1.65
CA GLN A 390 -44.54 -27.55 -1.42
C GLN A 390 -45.03 -28.15 -2.75
N THR A 391 -45.27 -27.31 -3.75
CA THR A 391 -45.81 -27.70 -5.07
C THR A 391 -44.72 -27.87 -6.13
N GLN A 392 -43.59 -27.22 -6.00
CA GLN A 392 -42.52 -27.25 -6.98
C GLN A 392 -41.14 -27.38 -6.30
N ARG A 393 -40.31 -28.27 -6.86
CA ARG A 393 -38.89 -28.41 -6.50
C ARG A 393 -38.08 -28.32 -7.79
N THR A 394 -37.14 -27.41 -7.80
CA THR A 394 -36.20 -27.24 -8.93
C THR A 394 -34.77 -27.35 -8.48
N ALA A 395 -33.98 -28.06 -9.26
CA ALA A 395 -32.51 -28.04 -9.13
C ALA A 395 -31.93 -27.70 -10.50
N SER A 396 -31.10 -26.70 -10.56
CA SER A 396 -30.43 -26.28 -11.79
C SER A 396 -28.92 -26.26 -11.60
N VAL A 397 -28.22 -26.65 -12.63
CA VAL A 397 -26.74 -26.52 -12.73
C VAL A 397 -26.46 -25.76 -14.01
N SER A 398 -25.64 -24.71 -13.91
CA SER A 398 -25.22 -23.87 -15.03
C SER A 398 -23.70 -23.81 -15.13
N TYR A 399 -23.19 -23.82 -16.37
CA TYR A 399 -21.76 -23.68 -16.65
C TYR A 399 -21.54 -22.82 -17.89
#